data_ccfe9cab4dd096f60b8458e162043185
#
_entry.id   ccfe9cab4dd096f60b8458e162043185
#
_cell.length_a   1.000
_cell.length_b   1.000
_cell.length_c   1.000
_cell.angle_alpha   90.00
_cell.angle_beta   90.00
_cell.angle_gamma   90.00
#
_symmetry.space_group_name_H-M   'P 1'
#
loop_
_entity.id
_entity.type
_entity.pdbx_description
1 polymer ?
#
loop_
_entity_poly.entity_id
_entity_poly.type
_entity_poly.pdbx_seq_one_letter_code
_entity_poly.pdbx_strand_id
1 'polypeptide(L)'
;MLSKLDKWLDDNFKEIIKIRRWLHQHPEVGFNEHETSLYCQSLMKKMGYEVTQNETMKTGFYCDYGNNEGPTLIVRCDLDALPIQEVNSCDYKSVNEGVSHACGHDSHMTNILGLASYMADTKQKINGRVRFLFQPAEELAPGGAVVMIKAGALEG
;
A
#
# COMPACT_ATOMS: atom_id res chain seq x y z
N MET A 1 -8.75 -23.04 -18.98
CA MET A 1 -9.70 -21.94 -18.75
C MET A 1 -9.08 -21.04 -17.70
N LEU A 2 -8.86 -19.75 -17.99
CA LEU A 2 -8.31 -18.78 -17.01
C LEU A 2 -9.22 -18.69 -15.79
N SER A 3 -8.65 -18.57 -14.59
CA SER A 3 -9.42 -18.30 -13.37
C SER A 3 -10.10 -16.93 -13.46
N LYS A 4 -11.09 -16.69 -12.60
CA LYS A 4 -11.75 -15.36 -12.51
C LYS A 4 -10.75 -14.25 -12.15
N LEU A 5 -9.75 -14.59 -11.35
CA LEU A 5 -8.65 -13.68 -10.98
C LEU A 5 -7.74 -13.39 -12.17
N ASP A 6 -7.33 -14.43 -12.94
CA ASP A 6 -6.44 -14.23 -14.10
C ASP A 6 -7.08 -13.27 -15.12
N LYS A 7 -8.38 -13.48 -15.40
CA LYS A 7 -9.10 -12.59 -16.33
C LYS A 7 -9.15 -11.15 -15.80
N TRP A 8 -9.45 -10.97 -14.52
CA TRP A 8 -9.47 -9.63 -13.90
C TRP A 8 -8.09 -8.97 -13.97
N LEU A 9 -7.01 -9.72 -13.70
CA LEU A 9 -5.63 -9.23 -13.80
C LEU A 9 -5.30 -8.80 -15.23
N ASP A 10 -5.64 -9.58 -16.25
CA ASP A 10 -5.42 -9.23 -17.65
C ASP A 10 -6.13 -7.91 -18.02
N ASP A 11 -7.38 -7.76 -17.58
CA ASP A 11 -8.19 -6.56 -17.85
C ASP A 11 -7.65 -5.30 -17.13
N ASN A 12 -7.01 -5.45 -15.96
CA ASN A 12 -6.57 -4.35 -15.10
C ASN A 12 -5.05 -4.15 -15.07
N PHE A 13 -4.27 -5.00 -15.73
CA PHE A 13 -2.81 -5.02 -15.63
C PHE A 13 -2.16 -3.67 -15.94
N LYS A 14 -2.67 -2.96 -16.95
CA LYS A 14 -2.13 -1.65 -17.35
C LYS A 14 -2.28 -0.60 -16.24
N GLU A 15 -3.38 -0.60 -15.52
CA GLU A 15 -3.61 0.34 -14.42
C GLU A 15 -2.73 -0.03 -13.21
N ILE A 16 -2.58 -1.31 -12.91
CA ILE A 16 -1.67 -1.80 -11.87
C ILE A 16 -0.22 -1.35 -12.15
N ILE A 17 0.24 -1.49 -13.39
CA ILE A 17 1.58 -1.03 -13.80
C ILE A 17 1.73 0.50 -13.68
N LYS A 18 0.70 1.28 -14.00
CA LYS A 18 0.73 2.74 -13.82
C LYS A 18 0.88 3.12 -12.34
N ILE A 19 0.15 2.45 -11.45
CA ILE A 19 0.27 2.66 -10.00
C ILE A 19 1.71 2.38 -9.55
N ARG A 20 2.26 1.23 -9.92
CA ARG A 20 3.63 0.85 -9.58
C ARG A 20 4.66 1.86 -10.08
N ARG A 21 4.53 2.31 -11.32
CA ARG A 21 5.46 3.28 -11.92
C ARG A 21 5.36 4.64 -11.25
N TRP A 22 4.17 5.08 -10.89
CA TRP A 22 4.00 6.33 -10.15
C TRP A 22 4.67 6.26 -8.78
N LEU A 23 4.43 5.21 -8.01
CA LEU A 23 5.07 4.98 -6.72
C LEU A 23 6.59 4.93 -6.83
N HIS A 24 7.11 4.21 -7.83
CA HIS A 24 8.54 4.12 -8.10
C HIS A 24 9.17 5.46 -8.41
N GLN A 25 8.45 6.30 -9.14
CA GLN A 25 8.92 7.62 -9.58
C GLN A 25 8.92 8.66 -8.46
N HIS A 26 8.09 8.50 -7.43
CA HIS A 26 7.90 9.46 -6.33
C HIS A 26 8.25 8.83 -4.96
N PRO A 27 9.48 8.30 -4.79
CA PRO A 27 9.88 7.65 -3.54
C PRO A 27 10.12 8.68 -2.43
N GLU A 28 9.68 8.37 -1.22
CA GLU A 28 9.90 9.19 -0.02
C GLU A 28 10.50 8.34 1.10
N VAL A 29 11.40 8.93 1.90
CA VAL A 29 12.05 8.23 3.01
C VAL A 29 11.13 8.12 4.22
N GLY A 30 11.44 7.20 5.12
CA GLY A 30 10.64 6.88 6.30
C GLY A 30 10.23 8.09 7.14
N PHE A 31 8.96 8.09 7.57
CA PHE A 31 8.23 9.18 8.26
C PHE A 31 8.06 10.48 7.46
N ASN A 32 8.45 10.50 6.20
CA ASN A 32 8.23 11.61 5.27
C ASN A 32 7.42 11.18 4.04
N GLU A 33 6.79 10.01 4.06
CA GLU A 33 6.01 9.41 2.97
C GLU A 33 4.64 10.10 2.81
N HIS A 34 4.63 11.43 2.73
CA HIS A 34 3.39 12.21 2.72
C HIS A 34 2.63 12.07 1.41
N GLU A 35 3.31 12.25 0.28
CA GLU A 35 2.68 12.12 -1.05
C GLU A 35 2.34 10.66 -1.36
N THR A 36 3.22 9.73 -1.02
CA THR A 36 3.02 8.29 -1.15
C THR A 36 1.77 7.84 -0.38
N SER A 37 1.66 8.26 0.90
CA SER A 37 0.51 7.95 1.74
C SER A 37 -0.78 8.52 1.17
N LEU A 38 -0.80 9.82 0.81
CA LEU A 38 -1.98 10.47 0.23
C LEU A 38 -2.40 9.83 -1.10
N TYR A 39 -1.44 9.44 -1.93
CA TYR A 39 -1.72 8.75 -3.19
C TYR A 39 -2.41 7.40 -2.94
N CYS A 40 -1.83 6.55 -2.08
CA CYS A 40 -2.43 5.26 -1.73
C CYS A 40 -3.81 5.43 -1.08
N GLN A 41 -3.98 6.37 -0.14
CA GLN A 41 -5.28 6.67 0.46
C GLN A 41 -6.31 7.12 -0.58
N SER A 42 -5.90 7.94 -1.56
CA SER A 42 -6.81 8.40 -2.62
C SER A 42 -7.34 7.24 -3.47
N LEU A 43 -6.47 6.28 -3.79
CA LEU A 43 -6.84 5.06 -4.50
C LEU A 43 -7.78 4.18 -3.68
N MET A 44 -7.48 3.97 -2.39
CA MET A 44 -8.35 3.19 -1.50
C MET A 44 -9.75 3.84 -1.38
N LYS A 45 -9.82 5.15 -1.17
CA LYS A 45 -11.10 5.91 -1.14
C LYS A 45 -11.87 5.79 -2.46
N LYS A 46 -11.17 5.87 -3.60
CA LYS A 46 -11.79 5.70 -4.94
C LYS A 46 -12.39 4.31 -5.13
N MET A 47 -11.80 3.28 -4.54
CA MET A 47 -12.32 1.91 -4.52
C MET A 47 -13.47 1.71 -3.50
N GLY A 48 -13.81 2.73 -2.71
CA GLY A 48 -14.90 2.68 -1.72
C GLY A 48 -14.49 2.27 -0.32
N TYR A 49 -13.19 2.22 -0.01
CA TYR A 49 -12.70 1.91 1.33
C TYR A 49 -12.73 3.15 2.23
N GLU A 50 -13.06 2.92 3.50
CA GLU A 50 -12.86 3.91 4.55
C GLU A 50 -11.40 3.86 5.06
N VAL A 51 -10.76 5.02 5.12
CA VAL A 51 -9.36 5.14 5.57
C VAL A 51 -9.35 5.47 7.05
N THR A 52 -8.66 4.65 7.84
CA THR A 52 -8.37 4.91 9.24
C THR A 52 -6.93 5.37 9.39
N GLN A 53 -6.77 6.59 9.88
CA GLN A 53 -5.48 7.24 10.18
C GLN A 53 -5.62 8.16 11.39
N ASN A 54 -4.57 8.28 12.19
CA ASN A 54 -4.47 9.24 13.28
C ASN A 54 -3.02 9.75 13.42
N GLU A 55 -2.79 10.78 14.26
CA GLU A 55 -1.47 11.41 14.45
C GLU A 55 -0.38 10.42 14.92
N THR A 56 -0.76 9.37 15.68
CA THR A 56 0.19 8.36 16.14
C THR A 56 0.72 7.52 15.01
N MET A 57 -0.10 7.24 13.98
CA MET A 57 0.29 6.47 12.79
C MET A 57 1.25 7.21 11.88
N LYS A 58 1.42 8.54 12.07
CA LYS A 58 2.22 9.39 11.19
C LYS A 58 1.66 9.38 9.77
N THR A 59 2.49 8.92 8.81
CA THR A 59 2.09 8.73 7.41
C THR A 59 1.37 7.39 7.16
N GLY A 60 1.43 6.45 8.12
CA GLY A 60 0.75 5.16 8.03
C GLY A 60 -0.77 5.25 8.15
N PHE A 61 -1.46 4.25 7.62
CA PHE A 61 -2.92 4.13 7.68
C PHE A 61 -3.34 2.67 7.46
N TYR A 62 -4.62 2.38 7.66
CA TYR A 62 -5.20 1.11 7.23
C TYR A 62 -6.63 1.27 6.72
N CYS A 63 -7.10 0.25 6.01
CA CYS A 63 -8.48 0.13 5.53
C CYS A 63 -8.96 -1.29 5.76
N ASP A 64 -10.24 -1.44 6.09
CA ASP A 64 -10.86 -2.74 6.33
C ASP A 64 -11.85 -3.11 5.22
N TYR A 65 -11.90 -4.41 4.88
CA TYR A 65 -12.88 -5.01 3.99
C TYR A 65 -13.55 -6.20 4.67
N GLY A 66 -14.86 -6.32 4.57
CA GLY A 66 -15.62 -7.42 5.16
C GLY A 66 -16.43 -7.01 6.39
N ASN A 67 -16.51 -7.87 7.38
CA ASN A 67 -17.28 -7.66 8.59
C ASN A 67 -16.50 -8.07 9.85
N ASN A 68 -17.10 -7.88 11.02
CA ASN A 68 -16.49 -8.19 12.32
C ASN A 68 -16.92 -9.54 12.89
N GLU A 69 -17.53 -10.43 12.10
CA GLU A 69 -18.11 -11.69 12.56
C GLU A 69 -17.14 -12.88 12.53
N GLY A 70 -15.92 -12.67 12.06
CA GLY A 70 -14.90 -13.72 11.91
C GLY A 70 -13.48 -13.21 12.17
N PRO A 71 -12.47 -13.98 11.78
CA PRO A 71 -11.07 -13.60 11.99
C PRO A 71 -10.69 -12.38 11.14
N THR A 72 -9.69 -11.64 11.61
CA THR A 72 -9.05 -10.57 10.85
C THR A 72 -7.75 -11.07 10.23
N LEU A 73 -7.65 -11.00 8.90
CA LEU A 73 -6.42 -11.20 8.16
C LEU A 73 -5.79 -9.84 7.89
N ILE A 74 -4.56 -9.62 8.33
CA ILE A 74 -3.81 -8.40 8.00
C ILE A 74 -2.92 -8.68 6.80
N VAL A 75 -3.06 -7.83 5.76
CA VAL A 75 -2.18 -7.80 4.60
C VAL A 75 -1.41 -6.48 4.64
N ARG A 76 -0.09 -6.55 4.80
CA ARG A 76 0.76 -5.39 5.09
C ARG A 76 1.66 -5.04 3.91
N CYS A 77 1.88 -3.76 3.68
CA CYS A 77 2.97 -3.22 2.89
C CYS A 77 3.67 -2.07 3.63
N ASP A 78 4.82 -1.70 3.08
CA ASP A 78 5.67 -0.60 3.54
C ASP A 78 5.54 0.57 2.58
N LEU A 79 5.55 1.81 3.13
CA LEU A 79 5.38 3.04 2.34
C LEU A 79 6.73 3.63 1.90
N ASP A 80 7.77 3.41 2.72
CA ASP A 80 9.03 4.13 2.61
C ASP A 80 9.96 3.60 1.51
N ALA A 81 10.84 4.49 1.09
CA ALA A 81 11.95 4.23 0.18
C ALA A 81 13.28 4.47 0.91
N LEU A 82 14.37 4.11 0.26
CA LEU A 82 15.73 4.24 0.78
C LEU A 82 16.42 5.51 0.27
N PRO A 83 17.31 6.13 1.08
CA PRO A 83 18.15 7.25 0.66
C PRO A 83 19.30 6.76 -0.24
N ILE A 84 18.94 6.20 -1.38
CA ILE A 84 19.85 5.60 -2.37
C ILE A 84 19.57 6.23 -3.73
N GLN A 85 20.63 6.78 -4.37
CA GLN A 85 20.52 7.33 -5.71
C GLN A 85 20.19 6.23 -6.73
N GLU A 86 19.10 6.40 -7.44
CA GLU A 86 18.77 5.49 -8.54
C GLU A 86 19.68 5.74 -9.76
N VAL A 87 20.31 4.69 -10.24
CA VAL A 87 21.20 4.74 -11.42
C VAL A 87 20.58 4.13 -12.68
N ASN A 88 19.37 3.58 -12.59
CA ASN A 88 18.66 3.01 -13.74
C ASN A 88 18.29 4.09 -14.77
N SER A 89 18.15 3.67 -16.02
CA SER A 89 17.71 4.51 -17.13
C SER A 89 16.34 4.05 -17.64
N CYS A 90 15.29 4.21 -16.84
CA CYS A 90 13.92 3.88 -17.24
C CYS A 90 13.03 5.14 -17.22
N ASP A 91 11.94 5.11 -17.99
CA ASP A 91 11.01 6.25 -18.14
C ASP A 91 10.31 6.65 -16.83
N TYR A 92 10.28 5.76 -15.84
CA TYR A 92 9.67 5.96 -14.53
C TYR A 92 10.71 6.00 -13.40
N LYS A 93 11.96 6.34 -13.70
CA LYS A 93 13.02 6.59 -12.73
C LYS A 93 12.57 7.60 -11.67
N SER A 94 13.07 7.44 -10.45
CA SER A 94 12.87 8.40 -9.37
C SER A 94 13.11 9.84 -9.81
N VAL A 95 12.16 10.74 -9.50
CA VAL A 95 12.32 12.19 -9.69
C VAL A 95 12.90 12.86 -8.44
N ASN A 96 13.00 12.13 -7.32
CA ASN A 96 13.58 12.60 -6.07
C ASN A 96 15.06 12.21 -6.00
N GLU A 97 15.93 13.19 -6.15
CA GLU A 97 17.38 12.98 -6.12
C GLU A 97 17.81 12.32 -4.80
N GLY A 98 18.66 11.30 -4.89
CA GLY A 98 19.18 10.58 -3.74
C GLY A 98 18.20 9.61 -3.07
N VAL A 99 17.00 9.40 -3.61
CA VAL A 99 16.01 8.50 -3.04
C VAL A 99 15.47 7.53 -4.08
N SER A 100 15.30 6.27 -3.73
CA SER A 100 14.72 5.25 -4.62
C SER A 100 14.07 4.09 -3.87
N HIS A 101 13.12 3.42 -4.51
CA HIS A 101 12.52 2.18 -4.01
C HIS A 101 13.43 0.96 -4.23
N ALA A 102 14.66 1.03 -3.69
CA ALA A 102 15.65 -0.04 -3.87
C ALA A 102 15.30 -1.34 -3.13
N CYS A 103 14.43 -1.30 -2.11
CA CYS A 103 13.90 -2.47 -1.41
C CYS A 103 12.62 -3.05 -2.05
N GLY A 104 12.00 -2.34 -3.01
CA GLY A 104 10.82 -2.83 -3.74
C GLY A 104 9.48 -2.58 -3.04
N HIS A 105 9.40 -1.65 -2.09
CA HIS A 105 8.15 -1.31 -1.39
C HIS A 105 7.07 -0.74 -2.32
N ASP A 106 7.44 -0.12 -3.44
CA ASP A 106 6.54 0.25 -4.52
C ASP A 106 5.76 -0.94 -5.10
N SER A 107 6.40 -2.11 -5.19
CA SER A 107 5.75 -3.36 -5.61
C SER A 107 4.87 -3.94 -4.50
N HIS A 108 5.27 -3.83 -3.22
CA HIS A 108 4.43 -4.25 -2.09
C HIS A 108 3.13 -3.45 -2.05
N MET A 109 3.21 -2.12 -2.12
CA MET A 109 2.03 -1.24 -2.18
C MET A 109 1.14 -1.57 -3.38
N THR A 110 1.74 -1.76 -4.55
CA THR A 110 1.00 -2.10 -5.78
C THR A 110 0.23 -3.42 -5.65
N ASN A 111 0.84 -4.44 -5.03
CA ASN A 111 0.18 -5.73 -4.80
C ASN A 111 -1.03 -5.59 -3.88
N ILE A 112 -0.92 -4.82 -2.80
CA ILE A 112 -2.04 -4.56 -1.88
C ILE A 112 -3.14 -3.77 -2.57
N LEU A 113 -2.80 -2.70 -3.29
CA LEU A 113 -3.77 -1.90 -4.05
C LEU A 113 -4.48 -2.73 -5.13
N GLY A 114 -3.75 -3.62 -5.81
CA GLY A 114 -4.32 -4.57 -6.77
C GLY A 114 -5.29 -5.55 -6.12
N LEU A 115 -4.92 -6.13 -4.97
CA LEU A 115 -5.79 -7.03 -4.21
C LEU A 115 -7.04 -6.30 -3.72
N ALA A 116 -6.90 -5.10 -3.16
CA ALA A 116 -8.02 -4.29 -2.72
C ALA A 116 -8.98 -3.96 -3.87
N SER A 117 -8.45 -3.59 -5.04
CA SER A 117 -9.24 -3.32 -6.25
C SER A 117 -10.00 -4.57 -6.70
N TYR A 118 -9.34 -5.72 -6.77
CA TYR A 118 -9.98 -6.99 -7.11
C TYR A 118 -11.13 -7.32 -6.16
N MET A 119 -10.93 -7.17 -4.85
CA MET A 119 -11.96 -7.46 -3.85
C MET A 119 -13.16 -6.52 -3.96
N ALA A 120 -12.92 -5.23 -4.18
CA ALA A 120 -13.96 -4.23 -4.36
C ALA A 120 -14.78 -4.47 -5.65
N ASP A 121 -14.11 -4.65 -6.79
CA ASP A 121 -14.73 -4.83 -8.10
C ASP A 121 -15.57 -6.11 -8.17
N THR A 122 -15.07 -7.19 -7.58
CA THR A 122 -15.71 -8.50 -7.63
C THR A 122 -16.66 -8.75 -6.45
N LYS A 123 -16.76 -7.80 -5.51
CA LYS A 123 -17.59 -7.86 -4.31
C LYS A 123 -17.41 -9.18 -3.55
N GLN A 124 -16.14 -9.52 -3.26
CA GLN A 124 -15.80 -10.77 -2.60
C GLN A 124 -16.55 -10.92 -1.27
N LYS A 125 -17.24 -12.05 -1.11
CA LYS A 125 -17.85 -12.40 0.17
C LYS A 125 -16.83 -13.16 1.00
N ILE A 126 -16.50 -12.60 2.17
CA ILE A 126 -15.61 -13.22 3.15
C ILE A 126 -16.31 -13.34 4.49
N ASN A 127 -15.90 -14.35 5.26
CA ASN A 127 -16.33 -14.50 6.64
C ASN A 127 -15.23 -13.95 7.55
N GLY A 128 -15.41 -12.72 8.03
CA GLY A 128 -14.41 -11.98 8.77
C GLY A 128 -13.95 -10.73 8.03
N ARG A 129 -12.71 -10.34 8.26
CA ARG A 129 -12.17 -9.07 7.78
C ARG A 129 -10.78 -9.22 7.16
N VAL A 130 -10.52 -8.46 6.10
CA VAL A 130 -9.16 -8.21 5.60
C VAL A 130 -8.83 -6.77 5.95
N ARG A 131 -7.74 -6.57 6.71
CA ARG A 131 -7.15 -5.26 6.99
C ARG A 131 -5.96 -5.05 6.07
N PHE A 132 -6.06 -4.07 5.19
CA PHE A 132 -4.97 -3.57 4.35
C PHE A 132 -4.19 -2.53 5.16
N LEU A 133 -2.99 -2.88 5.61
CA LEU A 133 -2.17 -2.06 6.49
C LEU A 133 -0.98 -1.48 5.72
N PHE A 134 -0.92 -0.16 5.65
CA PHE A 134 0.15 0.60 5.01
C PHE A 134 1.05 1.16 6.10
N GLN A 135 2.22 0.52 6.29
CA GLN A 135 3.15 0.84 7.37
C GLN A 135 4.16 1.90 6.92
N PRO A 136 4.40 2.96 7.70
CA PRO A 136 5.49 3.91 7.43
C PRO A 136 6.83 3.34 7.92
N ALA A 137 7.95 3.92 7.46
CA ALA A 137 9.29 3.84 8.04
C ALA A 137 9.72 2.42 8.45
N GLU A 138 9.67 1.46 7.54
CA GLU A 138 10.17 0.10 7.79
C GLU A 138 11.69 0.09 7.93
N GLU A 139 12.37 0.90 7.14
CA GLU A 139 13.84 0.97 7.03
C GLU A 139 14.51 1.83 8.12
N LEU A 140 13.75 2.45 9.02
CA LEU A 140 14.25 3.30 10.09
C LEU A 140 13.99 2.69 11.48
N ALA A 141 15.05 2.52 12.30
CA ALA A 141 14.88 2.15 13.70
C ALA A 141 14.26 3.31 14.53
N PRO A 142 13.31 3.04 15.44
CA PRO A 142 12.75 1.75 15.88
C PRO A 142 11.65 1.17 14.97
N GLY A 143 11.39 1.77 13.80
CA GLY A 143 10.45 1.30 12.81
C GLY A 143 9.01 1.79 12.97
N GLY A 144 8.35 1.91 11.82
CA GLY A 144 6.94 2.34 11.77
C GLY A 144 5.96 1.34 12.38
N ALA A 145 6.32 0.05 12.47
CA ALA A 145 5.47 -0.94 13.11
C ALA A 145 5.11 -0.56 14.56
N VAL A 146 6.06 0.02 15.31
CA VAL A 146 5.83 0.45 16.69
C VAL A 146 4.76 1.52 16.79
N VAL A 147 4.75 2.50 15.88
CA VAL A 147 3.73 3.54 15.89
C VAL A 147 2.37 3.02 15.46
N MET A 148 2.33 2.07 14.49
CA MET A 148 1.09 1.42 14.07
C MET A 148 0.46 0.59 15.19
N ILE A 149 1.27 -0.19 15.92
CA ILE A 149 0.82 -0.97 17.08
C ILE A 149 0.28 -0.04 18.17
N LYS A 150 1.02 1.01 18.54
CA LYS A 150 0.59 2.00 19.55
C LYS A 150 -0.71 2.72 19.17
N ALA A 151 -0.96 2.86 17.88
CA ALA A 151 -2.17 3.48 17.35
C ALA A 151 -3.37 2.51 17.26
N GLY A 152 -3.22 1.27 17.72
CA GLY A 152 -4.29 0.27 17.70
C GLY A 152 -4.51 -0.41 16.34
N ALA A 153 -3.56 -0.31 15.40
CA ALA A 153 -3.74 -0.87 14.06
C ALA A 153 -3.88 -2.39 14.01
N LEU A 154 -3.49 -3.09 15.09
CA LEU A 154 -3.64 -4.56 15.22
C LEU A 154 -4.85 -4.96 16.06
N GLU A 155 -5.63 -3.99 16.58
CA GLU A 155 -6.80 -4.25 17.43
C GLU A 155 -8.06 -4.49 16.58
N GLY A 156 -8.94 -5.36 17.08
CA GLY A 156 -10.27 -5.63 16.50
C GLY A 156 -10.36 -6.88 15.64
#